data_5f1fb90e451a5d7df3d190cb2a10a20f
#
_entry.id   5f1fb90e451a5d7df3d190cb2a10a20f
#
_cell.length_a   1.000
_cell.length_b   1.000
_cell.length_c   1.000
_cell.angle_alpha   90.00
_cell.angle_beta   90.00
_cell.angle_gamma   90.00
#
_symmetry.space_group_name_H-M   'P 1'
#
loop_
_entity.id
_entity.type
_entity.pdbx_description
1 polymer ?
#
loop_
_entity_poly.entity_id
_entity_poly.type
_entity_poly.pdbx_seq_one_letter_code
_entity_poly.pdbx_strand_id
1 'polypeptide(L)' 'MKPSTKDKAKGTFHEVKGKVKEKVGRATNDPALEAEGQIERTRGKIQKKIGQVEKGLGA' A
#
# COMPACT_ATOMS: atom_id res chain seq x y z
N MET A 1 -7.20 -17.33 -8.50
CA MET A 1 -6.11 -16.38 -8.32
C MET A 1 -5.18 -16.85 -7.20
N LYS A 2 -3.89 -16.80 -7.42
CA LYS A 2 -2.92 -17.23 -6.41
C LYS A 2 -2.88 -16.22 -5.26
N PRO A 3 -2.72 -16.68 -3.99
CA PRO A 3 -2.65 -15.77 -2.85
C PRO A 3 -1.59 -14.67 -2.98
N SER A 4 -0.42 -15.01 -3.51
CA SER A 4 0.66 -14.03 -3.69
C SER A 4 0.27 -12.92 -4.68
N THR A 5 -0.43 -13.26 -5.74
CA THR A 5 -0.92 -12.28 -6.72
C THR A 5 -1.97 -11.38 -6.10
N LYS A 6 -2.86 -11.96 -5.28
CA LYS A 6 -3.90 -11.22 -4.59
C LYS A 6 -3.30 -10.24 -3.59
N ASP A 7 -2.30 -10.68 -2.81
CA ASP A 7 -1.61 -9.82 -1.85
C ASP A 7 -0.89 -8.67 -2.55
N LYS A 8 -0.26 -8.96 -3.68
CA LYS A 8 0.44 -7.95 -4.47
C LYS A 8 -0.53 -6.89 -5.01
N ALA A 9 -1.69 -7.32 -5.51
CA ALA A 9 -2.71 -6.41 -6.01
C ALA A 9 -3.28 -5.54 -4.89
N LYS A 10 -3.56 -6.13 -3.74
CA LYS A 10 -4.04 -5.39 -2.57
C LYS A 10 -3.00 -4.40 -2.07
N GLY A 11 -1.73 -4.81 -2.03
CA GLY A 11 -0.64 -3.95 -1.63
C GLY A 11 -0.51 -2.74 -2.53
N THR A 12 -0.58 -2.95 -3.84
CA THR A 12 -0.52 -1.86 -4.82
C THR A 12 -1.70 -0.91 -4.65
N PHE A 13 -2.90 -1.45 -4.43
CA PHE A 13 -4.10 -0.65 -4.21
C PHE A 13 -3.94 0.24 -2.97
N HIS A 14 -3.50 -0.34 -1.86
CA HIS A 14 -3.29 0.41 -0.62
C HIS A 14 -2.18 1.45 -0.77
N GLU A 15 -1.14 1.13 -1.49
CA GLU A 15 -0.05 2.07 -1.75
C GLU A 15 -0.55 3.29 -2.52
N VAL A 16 -1.31 3.08 -3.59
CA VAL A 16 -1.87 4.18 -4.40
C VAL A 16 -2.86 5.00 -3.58
N LYS A 17 -3.73 4.33 -2.84
CA LYS A 17 -4.70 5.01 -1.98
C LYS A 17 -4.01 5.86 -0.92
N GLY A 18 -2.93 5.33 -0.33
CA GLY A 18 -2.15 6.07 0.64
C GLY A 18 -1.49 7.30 0.03
N LYS A 19 -0.95 7.18 -1.17
CA LYS A 19 -0.36 8.33 -1.87
C LYS A 19 -1.38 9.42 -2.14
N VAL A 20 -2.59 9.06 -2.54
CA VAL A 20 -3.66 10.02 -2.78
C VAL A 20 -4.03 10.74 -1.48
N LYS A 21 -4.21 9.98 -0.41
CA LYS A 21 -4.53 10.56 0.91
C LYS A 21 -3.44 11.50 1.39
N GLU A 22 -2.18 11.11 1.20
CA GLU A 22 -1.05 11.95 1.59
C GLU A 22 -1.05 13.27 0.83
N LYS A 23 -1.27 13.23 -0.48
CA LYS A 23 -1.31 14.43 -1.32
C LYS A 23 -2.49 15.32 -0.98
N VAL A 24 -3.67 14.75 -0.78
CA VAL A 24 -4.86 15.49 -0.39
C VAL A 24 -4.67 16.13 0.98
N GLY A 25 -4.12 15.38 1.93
CA GLY A 25 -3.84 15.90 3.27
C GLY A 25 -2.88 17.07 3.22
N ARG A 26 -1.84 16.98 2.40
CA ARG A 26 -0.87 18.07 2.23
C ARG A 26 -1.51 19.30 1.58
N ALA A 27 -2.30 19.08 0.54
CA ALA A 27 -2.96 20.15 -0.19
C ALA A 27 -3.99 20.89 0.65
N THR A 28 -4.66 20.19 1.56
CA THR A 28 -5.69 20.76 2.44
C THR A 28 -5.16 21.14 3.82
N ASN A 29 -3.87 21.05 4.05
CA ASN A 29 -3.25 21.26 5.35
C ASN A 29 -3.87 20.40 6.45
N ASP A 30 -4.09 19.14 6.14
CA ASP A 30 -4.64 18.16 7.08
C ASP A 30 -3.55 17.16 7.45
N PRO A 31 -2.79 17.41 8.54
CA PRO A 31 -1.69 16.50 8.91
C PRO A 31 -2.15 15.11 9.32
N ALA A 32 -3.37 14.97 9.84
CA ALA A 32 -3.91 13.67 10.18
C ALA A 32 -4.14 12.82 8.93
N LEU A 33 -4.70 13.40 7.90
CA LEU A 33 -4.94 12.71 6.63
C LEU A 33 -3.62 12.37 5.93
N GLU A 34 -2.66 13.29 5.98
CA GLU A 34 -1.33 13.04 5.43
C GLU A 34 -0.66 11.85 6.12
N ALA A 35 -0.74 11.80 7.46
CA ALA A 35 -0.19 10.70 8.24
C ALA A 35 -0.89 9.39 7.93
N GLU A 36 -2.21 9.39 7.80
CA GLU A 36 -2.98 8.21 7.38
C GLU A 36 -2.52 7.70 6.02
N GLY A 37 -2.30 8.62 5.09
CA GLY A 37 -1.81 8.27 3.75
C GLY A 37 -0.44 7.61 3.81
N GLN A 38 0.46 8.13 4.63
CA GLN A 38 1.79 7.54 4.79
C GLN A 38 1.73 6.14 5.39
N ILE A 39 0.89 5.94 6.39
CA ILE A 39 0.70 4.65 7.03
C ILE A 39 0.13 3.64 6.03
N GLU A 40 -0.87 4.02 5.29
CA GLU A 40 -1.53 3.15 4.32
C GLU A 40 -0.58 2.79 3.17
N ARG A 41 0.20 3.75 2.70
CA ARG A 41 1.21 3.51 1.67
C ARG A 41 2.26 2.51 2.15
N THR A 42 2.72 2.66 3.39
CA THR A 42 3.69 1.74 3.98
C THR A 42 3.11 0.34 4.12
N ARG A 43 1.86 0.22 4.55
CA ARG A 43 1.16 -1.07 4.62
C ARG A 43 1.07 -1.72 3.25
N GLY A 44 0.75 -0.94 2.23
CA GLY A 44 0.68 -1.42 0.86
C GLY A 44 2.01 -1.97 0.38
N LYS A 45 3.09 -1.27 0.67
CA LYS A 45 4.44 -1.72 0.32
C LYS A 45 4.80 -3.03 1.00
N ILE A 46 4.48 -3.15 2.28
CA ILE A 46 4.75 -4.37 3.05
C ILE A 46 3.96 -5.54 2.47
N GLN A 47 2.68 -5.34 2.20
CA GLN A 47 1.81 -6.37 1.64
C GLN A 47 2.30 -6.81 0.26
N LYS A 48 2.72 -5.86 -0.55
CA LYS A 48 3.28 -6.13 -1.86
C LYS A 48 4.55 -6.96 -1.77
N LYS A 49 5.43 -6.64 -0.82
CA LYS A 49 6.65 -7.41 -0.58
C LYS A 49 6.36 -8.83 -0.12
N ILE A 50 5.37 -9.01 0.75
CA ILE A 50 4.95 -10.33 1.20
C ILE A 50 4.49 -11.17 0.00
N GLY A 51 3.70 -10.58 -0.89
CA GLY A 51 3.27 -11.26 -2.11
C GLY A 51 4.43 -11.67 -2.99
N GLN A 52 5.44 -10.80 -3.13
CA GLN A 52 6.64 -11.10 -3.91
C GLN A 52 7.47 -12.23 -3.28
N VAL A 53 7.60 -12.21 -1.96
CA VAL A 53 8.33 -13.25 -1.23
C VAL A 53 7.64 -14.60 -1.39
N GLU A 54 6.33 -14.66 -1.22
CA GLU A 54 5.56 -15.88 -1.42
C GLU A 54 5.73 -16.43 -2.82
N LYS A 55 5.72 -15.57 -3.81
CA LYS A 55 5.91 -15.95 -5.20
C LYS A 55 7.31 -16.52 -5.43
N GLY A 56 8.31 -15.92 -4.79
CA GLY A 56 9.70 -16.39 -4.89
C GLY A 56 9.94 -17.72 -4.20
N LEU A 57 9.24 -17.99 -3.10
CA LEU A 57 9.41 -19.22 -2.32
C LEU A 57 8.51 -20.35 -2.79
N GLY A 58 7.29 -20.04 -3.15
CA GLY A 58 6.26 -21.03 -3.42
C GLY A 58 6.00 -21.30 -4.89
N ALA A 59 6.53 -20.49 -5.71
CA ALA A 59 6.29 -20.64 -7.13
C ALA A 59 7.16 -21.69 -7.74
#